data_b8faa34e0ba688abe5b22f55c7c60209
#
_entry.id   b8faa34e0ba688abe5b22f55c7c60209
#
_cell.length_a   1.000
_cell.length_b   1.000
_cell.length_c   1.000
_cell.angle_alpha   90.00
_cell.angle_beta   90.00
_cell.angle_gamma   90.00
#
_symmetry.space_group_name_H-M   'P 1'
#
loop_
_entity.id
_entity.type
_entity.pdbx_description
1 polymer ?
#
loop_
_entity_poly.entity_id
_entity_poly.type
_entity_poly.pdbx_seq_one_letter_code
_entity_poly.pdbx_strand_id
1 'polypeptide(L)'
;MKKNLVLFASLAVVALSSCNTTPKEDYSWIKKGIDVASAQLKLTAEEIADSTKMPRSIWTGYDMNFLCQQLERDSLTFKDSLRTHPQAYKLGKRRLCGLLDWTSGFFPGTLWYTYELTGDNALKTQAVKYTNMLNPVRYYTGTHDLGFMINCSYGNAKRLSPNDTISAVMVETAENLCSRFNEPIGAIRSWDFGTWN
;
A
#
# COMPACT_ATOMS: atom_id res chain seq x y z
N MET A 1 12.41 11.67 70.64
CA MET A 1 11.55 11.19 69.56
C MET A 1 11.42 12.09 68.34
N LYS A 2 11.96 13.32 68.26
CA LYS A 2 11.82 14.26 67.16
C LYS A 2 12.93 14.14 66.05
N LYS A 3 14.09 13.54 66.38
CA LYS A 3 15.21 13.41 65.39
C LYS A 3 15.05 12.29 64.37
N ASN A 4 14.29 11.24 64.67
CA ASN A 4 14.10 10.09 63.73
C ASN A 4 13.04 10.35 62.69
N LEU A 5 12.13 11.31 62.89
CA LEU A 5 11.08 11.64 61.94
C LEU A 5 11.60 12.41 60.73
N VAL A 6 12.64 13.25 60.92
CA VAL A 6 13.24 14.05 59.84
C VAL A 6 14.07 13.15 58.90
N LEU A 7 14.70 12.10 59.43
CA LEU A 7 15.51 11.17 58.62
C LEU A 7 14.65 10.31 57.71
N PHE A 8 13.46 9.89 58.15
CA PHE A 8 12.52 9.13 57.34
C PHE A 8 11.87 9.98 56.23
N ALA A 9 11.60 11.24 56.51
CA ALA A 9 11.04 12.16 55.49
C ALA A 9 12.06 12.46 54.36
N SER A 10 13.34 12.57 54.71
CA SER A 10 14.42 12.81 53.74
C SER A 10 14.67 11.59 52.83
N LEU A 11 14.59 10.36 53.35
CA LEU A 11 14.71 9.15 52.56
C LEU A 11 13.51 8.94 51.60
N ALA A 12 12.30 9.30 52.04
CA ALA A 12 11.10 9.17 51.22
C ALA A 12 11.10 10.15 50.02
N VAL A 13 11.65 11.36 50.20
CA VAL A 13 11.77 12.35 49.10
C VAL A 13 12.80 11.93 48.06
N VAL A 14 13.93 11.32 48.49
CA VAL A 14 14.94 10.80 47.56
C VAL A 14 14.42 9.59 46.78
N ALA A 15 13.62 8.72 47.39
CA ALA A 15 13.03 7.56 46.72
C ALA A 15 11.96 7.96 45.68
N LEU A 16 11.24 9.06 45.89
CA LEU A 16 10.24 9.56 44.93
C LEU A 16 10.86 10.34 43.75
N SER A 17 12.08 10.84 43.91
CA SER A 17 12.80 11.54 42.83
C SER A 17 13.52 10.59 41.86
N SER A 18 13.60 9.29 42.17
CA SER A 18 14.31 8.29 41.37
C SER A 18 13.45 7.60 40.30
N CYS A 19 12.16 7.92 40.18
CA CYS A 19 11.22 7.14 39.38
C CYS A 19 10.64 7.89 38.16
N ASN A 20 11.29 8.91 37.60
CA ASN A 20 10.75 9.58 36.43
C ASN A 20 11.81 10.07 35.45
N THR A 21 12.68 9.17 34.98
CA THR A 21 13.44 9.41 33.77
C THR A 21 13.38 8.17 32.88
N THR A 22 12.16 7.80 32.44
CA THR A 22 12.05 7.09 31.17
C THR A 22 12.60 8.04 30.09
N PRO A 23 13.62 7.64 29.34
CA PRO A 23 14.11 8.46 28.23
C PRO A 23 12.90 8.79 27.34
N LYS A 24 12.67 10.08 27.12
CA LYS A 24 11.62 10.49 26.19
C LYS A 24 12.02 9.97 24.83
N GLU A 25 11.32 8.93 24.34
CA GLU A 25 11.62 8.36 23.03
C GLU A 25 11.57 9.47 21.96
N ASP A 26 12.63 9.55 21.17
CA ASP A 26 12.71 10.52 20.06
C ASP A 26 12.05 9.94 18.82
N TYR A 27 10.86 10.43 18.50
CA TYR A 27 10.09 10.06 17.31
C TYR A 27 10.31 11.02 16.12
N SER A 28 11.29 11.90 16.18
CA SER A 28 11.58 12.87 15.10
C SER A 28 11.86 12.21 13.75
N TRP A 29 12.44 11.01 13.76
CA TRP A 29 12.68 10.21 12.57
C TRP A 29 11.40 9.78 11.85
N ILE A 30 10.29 9.54 12.59
CA ILE A 30 8.99 9.20 12.01
C ILE A 30 8.49 10.38 11.17
N LYS A 31 8.51 11.59 11.74
CA LYS A 31 8.11 12.80 11.02
C LYS A 31 8.94 12.97 9.73
N LYS A 32 10.25 12.84 9.84
CA LYS A 32 11.15 12.94 8.68
C LYS A 32 10.82 11.88 7.61
N GLY A 33 10.51 10.65 8.02
CA GLY A 33 10.09 9.58 7.11
C GLY A 33 8.78 9.91 6.38
N ILE A 34 7.79 10.46 7.10
CA ILE A 34 6.51 10.89 6.52
C ILE A 34 6.71 12.05 5.53
N ASP A 35 7.53 13.03 5.86
CA ASP A 35 7.82 14.17 5.00
C ASP A 35 8.47 13.70 3.66
N VAL A 36 9.44 12.79 3.73
CA VAL A 36 10.09 12.20 2.54
C VAL A 36 9.09 11.39 1.73
N ALA A 37 8.31 10.51 2.36
CA ALA A 37 7.30 9.69 1.69
C ALA A 37 6.26 10.57 0.98
N SER A 38 5.77 11.61 1.65
CA SER A 38 4.82 12.59 1.10
C SER A 38 5.34 13.25 -0.18
N ALA A 39 6.60 13.73 -0.15
CA ALA A 39 7.22 14.35 -1.32
C ALA A 39 7.35 13.35 -2.49
N GLN A 40 7.83 12.14 -2.22
CA GLN A 40 7.99 11.10 -3.23
C GLN A 40 6.66 10.62 -3.83
N LEU A 41 5.62 10.51 -3.03
CA LEU A 41 4.29 10.11 -3.49
C LEU A 41 3.67 11.17 -4.41
N LYS A 42 3.81 12.46 -4.08
CA LYS A 42 3.34 13.55 -4.93
C LYS A 42 4.04 13.53 -6.28
N LEU A 43 5.36 13.48 -6.30
CA LEU A 43 6.14 13.36 -7.54
C LEU A 43 5.73 12.12 -8.36
N THR A 44 5.53 10.97 -7.70
CA THR A 44 5.11 9.74 -8.38
C THR A 44 3.74 9.90 -9.00
N ALA A 45 2.78 10.52 -8.30
CA ALA A 45 1.44 10.75 -8.80
C ALA A 45 1.39 11.72 -9.98
N GLU A 46 2.28 12.71 -10.01
CA GLU A 46 2.40 13.70 -11.09
C GLU A 46 3.05 13.13 -12.35
N GLU A 47 4.08 12.29 -12.18
CA GLU A 47 4.83 11.74 -13.31
C GLU A 47 4.08 10.67 -14.13
N ILE A 48 3.02 10.06 -13.58
CA ILE A 48 2.26 9.02 -14.27
C ILE A 48 1.13 9.66 -15.07
N ALA A 49 1.36 9.80 -16.37
CA ALA A 49 0.38 10.35 -17.31
C ALA A 49 -0.67 9.31 -17.76
N ASP A 50 -0.32 8.02 -17.77
CA ASP A 50 -1.18 6.93 -18.23
C ASP A 50 -2.24 6.57 -17.17
N SER A 51 -3.50 6.91 -17.44
CA SER A 51 -4.66 6.63 -16.58
C SER A 51 -5.05 5.15 -16.50
N THR A 52 -4.35 4.26 -17.20
CA THR A 52 -4.56 2.80 -17.15
C THR A 52 -3.48 2.07 -16.35
N LYS A 53 -2.53 2.81 -15.76
CA LYS A 53 -1.39 2.25 -15.04
C LYS A 53 -1.32 2.74 -13.60
N MET A 54 -0.83 1.85 -12.75
CA MET A 54 -0.55 2.11 -11.34
C MET A 54 0.93 1.95 -11.04
N PRO A 55 1.53 2.77 -10.16
CA PRO A 55 2.86 2.49 -9.62
C PRO A 55 2.83 1.17 -8.84
N ARG A 56 3.77 0.28 -9.16
CA ARG A 56 3.91 -0.99 -8.45
C ARG A 56 5.16 -1.04 -7.59
N SER A 57 6.30 -0.75 -8.18
CA SER A 57 7.62 -0.80 -7.54
C SER A 57 8.64 0.01 -8.35
N ILE A 58 9.89 -0.14 -8.02
CA ILE A 58 11.02 0.28 -8.86
C ILE A 58 11.71 -0.98 -9.39
N TRP A 59 12.33 -0.87 -10.57
CA TRP A 59 13.14 -1.93 -11.11
C TRP A 59 14.43 -2.08 -10.31
N THR A 60 14.62 -3.23 -9.69
CA THR A 60 15.81 -3.59 -8.90
C THR A 60 16.70 -4.56 -9.67
N GLY A 61 17.94 -4.77 -9.20
CA GLY A 61 18.82 -5.80 -9.78
C GLY A 61 18.23 -7.22 -9.66
N TYR A 62 17.44 -7.48 -8.61
CA TYR A 62 16.74 -8.76 -8.45
C TYR A 62 15.67 -8.96 -9.52
N ASP A 63 14.82 -7.96 -9.76
CA ASP A 63 13.80 -8.03 -10.80
C ASP A 63 14.42 -8.26 -12.19
N MET A 64 15.55 -7.60 -12.48
CA MET A 64 16.26 -7.79 -13.74
C MET A 64 16.81 -9.20 -13.88
N ASN A 65 17.41 -9.76 -12.82
CA ASN A 65 17.90 -11.14 -12.84
C ASN A 65 16.75 -12.15 -13.01
N PHE A 66 15.65 -11.97 -12.31
CA PHE A 66 14.46 -12.81 -12.44
C PHE A 66 13.90 -12.76 -13.86
N LEU A 67 13.82 -11.56 -14.44
CA LEU A 67 13.39 -11.39 -15.82
C LEU A 67 14.34 -12.08 -16.81
N CYS A 68 15.65 -11.95 -16.64
CA CYS A 68 16.63 -12.65 -17.49
C CYS A 68 16.48 -14.16 -17.41
N GLN A 69 16.25 -14.71 -16.22
CA GLN A 69 15.99 -16.15 -16.04
C GLN A 69 14.68 -16.61 -16.66
N GLN A 70 13.61 -15.79 -16.61
CA GLN A 70 12.35 -16.06 -17.32
C GLN A 70 12.55 -16.03 -18.83
N LEU A 71 13.37 -15.09 -19.31
CA LEU A 71 13.75 -14.95 -20.71
C LEU A 71 14.46 -16.14 -21.29
N GLU A 72 15.35 -16.74 -20.50
CA GLU A 72 16.05 -17.96 -20.92
C GLU A 72 15.10 -19.15 -21.03
N ARG A 73 13.99 -19.16 -20.31
CA ARG A 73 12.96 -20.22 -20.39
C ARG A 73 11.99 -20.03 -21.54
N ASP A 74 11.55 -18.79 -21.81
CA ASP A 74 10.47 -18.49 -22.76
C ASP A 74 10.96 -17.90 -24.09
N SER A 75 12.15 -18.03 -24.39
CA SER A 75 13.08 -17.79 -25.52
C SER A 75 12.76 -16.74 -26.60
N LEU A 76 11.57 -16.25 -26.88
CA LEU A 76 11.33 -15.42 -28.07
C LEU A 76 10.60 -14.08 -27.85
N THR A 77 9.46 -14.05 -27.19
CA THR A 77 8.61 -12.85 -27.13
C THR A 77 9.14 -11.73 -26.26
N PHE A 78 9.86 -12.06 -25.23
CA PHE A 78 10.33 -11.08 -24.26
C PHE A 78 11.68 -10.45 -24.64
N LYS A 79 12.58 -11.18 -25.32
CA LYS A 79 13.82 -10.60 -25.90
C LYS A 79 13.50 -9.45 -26.85
N ASP A 80 12.41 -9.58 -27.59
CA ASP A 80 11.95 -8.52 -28.49
C ASP A 80 11.38 -7.32 -27.73
N SER A 81 10.64 -7.53 -26.64
CA SER A 81 10.14 -6.45 -25.80
C SER A 81 11.26 -5.68 -25.11
N LEU A 82 12.29 -6.35 -24.58
CA LEU A 82 13.48 -5.70 -24.00
C LEU A 82 14.28 -4.95 -25.05
N ARG A 83 14.38 -5.49 -26.27
CA ARG A 83 15.10 -4.86 -27.39
C ARG A 83 14.37 -3.63 -27.93
N THR A 84 13.04 -3.65 -27.97
CA THR A 84 12.22 -2.55 -28.48
C THR A 84 11.94 -1.47 -27.42
N HIS A 85 11.96 -1.83 -26.12
CA HIS A 85 11.70 -0.90 -25.01
C HIS A 85 12.79 -0.94 -23.90
N PRO A 86 14.08 -0.76 -24.25
CA PRO A 86 15.17 -0.92 -23.28
C PRO A 86 15.11 0.10 -22.13
N GLN A 87 14.40 1.22 -22.32
CA GLN A 87 14.24 2.26 -21.31
C GLN A 87 13.24 1.90 -20.22
N ALA A 88 12.28 1.02 -20.51
CA ALA A 88 11.25 0.59 -19.58
C ALA A 88 11.82 -0.25 -18.42
N TYR A 89 12.97 -0.87 -18.61
CA TYR A 89 13.59 -1.80 -17.67
C TYR A 89 14.86 -1.27 -17.00
N LYS A 90 15.12 0.04 -17.05
CA LYS A 90 16.29 0.61 -16.38
C LYS A 90 16.17 0.50 -14.86
N LEU A 91 17.25 0.06 -14.19
CA LEU A 91 17.39 0.06 -12.74
C LEU A 91 17.01 1.43 -12.15
N GLY A 92 16.25 1.41 -11.06
CA GLY A 92 15.75 2.60 -10.40
C GLY A 92 14.58 3.30 -11.09
N LYS A 93 14.17 2.86 -12.29
CA LYS A 93 12.94 3.35 -12.93
C LYS A 93 11.71 2.74 -12.30
N ARG A 94 10.59 3.47 -12.33
CA ARG A 94 9.30 2.96 -11.85
C ARG A 94 8.83 1.79 -12.69
N ARG A 95 8.40 0.76 -12.00
CA ARG A 95 7.68 -0.35 -12.57
C ARG A 95 6.19 -0.06 -12.41
N LEU A 96 5.46 -0.04 -13.51
CA LEU A 96 4.02 0.16 -13.53
C LEU A 96 3.31 -1.17 -13.72
N CYS A 97 2.08 -1.27 -13.24
CA CYS A 97 1.18 -2.39 -13.47
C CYS A 97 -0.16 -1.92 -14.06
N GLY A 98 -0.93 -2.84 -14.64
CA GLY A 98 -2.30 -2.59 -15.05
C GLY A 98 -3.25 -2.51 -13.86
N LEU A 99 -4.48 -2.06 -14.09
CA LEU A 99 -5.49 -1.92 -13.03
C LEU A 99 -5.94 -3.26 -12.45
N LEU A 100 -5.84 -4.36 -13.21
CA LEU A 100 -6.17 -5.71 -12.78
C LEU A 100 -5.02 -6.45 -12.09
N ASP A 101 -3.87 -5.82 -11.89
CA ASP A 101 -2.79 -6.36 -11.07
C ASP A 101 -3.20 -6.32 -9.59
N TRP A 102 -2.96 -7.42 -8.86
CA TRP A 102 -3.37 -7.52 -7.45
C TRP A 102 -2.79 -6.43 -6.54
N THR A 103 -1.68 -5.80 -6.96
CA THR A 103 -1.05 -4.69 -6.22
C THR A 103 -1.64 -3.32 -6.53
N SER A 104 -2.58 -3.21 -7.47
CA SER A 104 -3.06 -1.92 -8.00
C SER A 104 -3.71 -1.02 -6.93
N GLY A 105 -4.28 -1.58 -5.88
CA GLY A 105 -4.89 -0.83 -4.77
C GLY A 105 -3.90 -0.24 -3.78
N PHE A 106 -2.63 -0.67 -3.77
CA PHE A 106 -1.68 -0.25 -2.74
C PHE A 106 -1.23 1.21 -2.92
N PHE A 107 -1.03 1.66 -4.14
CA PHE A 107 -0.63 3.04 -4.36
C PHE A 107 -1.69 4.06 -3.88
N PRO A 108 -2.95 3.98 -4.30
CA PRO A 108 -3.99 4.84 -3.74
C PRO A 108 -4.17 4.64 -2.23
N GLY A 109 -4.02 3.43 -1.70
CA GLY A 109 -4.03 3.16 -0.27
C GLY A 109 -2.93 3.93 0.47
N THR A 110 -1.70 3.93 -0.05
CA THR A 110 -0.58 4.68 0.52
C THR A 110 -0.82 6.20 0.48
N LEU A 111 -1.42 6.72 -0.60
CA LEU A 111 -1.81 8.13 -0.69
C LEU A 111 -2.83 8.50 0.39
N TRP A 112 -3.83 7.64 0.64
CA TRP A 112 -4.81 7.85 1.70
C TRP A 112 -4.19 7.87 3.09
N TYR A 113 -3.33 6.90 3.42
CA TYR A 113 -2.62 6.88 4.70
C TYR A 113 -1.72 8.08 4.90
N THR A 114 -1.00 8.51 3.85
CA THR A 114 -0.15 9.69 3.95
C THR A 114 -0.97 10.97 4.11
N TYR A 115 -2.13 11.07 3.45
CA TYR A 115 -3.10 12.15 3.71
C TYR A 115 -3.56 12.15 5.16
N GLU A 116 -3.94 11.01 5.72
CA GLU A 116 -4.36 10.89 7.12
C GLU A 116 -3.29 11.37 8.10
N LEU A 117 -2.02 11.06 7.83
CA LEU A 117 -0.89 11.43 8.68
C LEU A 117 -0.49 12.91 8.54
N THR A 118 -0.75 13.54 7.40
CA THR A 118 -0.25 14.89 7.08
C THR A 118 -1.33 15.96 7.00
N GLY A 119 -2.58 15.59 6.70
CA GLY A 119 -3.65 16.51 6.35
C GLY A 119 -3.47 17.20 4.99
N ASP A 120 -2.51 16.77 4.15
CA ASP A 120 -2.18 17.42 2.88
C ASP A 120 -3.25 17.14 1.80
N ASN A 121 -4.02 18.18 1.46
CA ASN A 121 -5.10 18.09 0.46
C ASN A 121 -4.61 17.73 -0.95
N ALA A 122 -3.34 18.00 -1.30
CA ALA A 122 -2.79 17.55 -2.58
C ALA A 122 -2.71 16.02 -2.63
N LEU A 123 -2.31 15.38 -1.53
CA LEU A 123 -2.33 13.91 -1.40
C LEU A 123 -3.76 13.36 -1.45
N LYS A 124 -4.72 14.02 -0.79
CA LYS A 124 -6.14 13.64 -0.88
C LYS A 124 -6.64 13.66 -2.32
N THR A 125 -6.34 14.72 -3.06
CA THR A 125 -6.73 14.86 -4.47
C THR A 125 -6.18 13.71 -5.31
N GLN A 126 -4.91 13.37 -5.13
CA GLN A 126 -4.29 12.23 -5.81
C GLN A 126 -4.89 10.89 -5.36
N ALA A 127 -5.14 10.72 -4.05
CA ALA A 127 -5.77 9.52 -3.53
C ALA A 127 -7.14 9.27 -4.15
N VAL A 128 -7.98 10.29 -4.26
CA VAL A 128 -9.28 10.22 -4.94
C VAL A 128 -9.12 9.86 -6.42
N LYS A 129 -8.21 10.54 -7.13
CA LYS A 129 -7.93 10.28 -8.54
C LYS A 129 -7.57 8.81 -8.76
N TYR A 130 -6.57 8.30 -8.07
CA TYR A 130 -6.07 6.94 -8.25
C TYR A 130 -7.05 5.87 -7.73
N THR A 131 -7.84 6.17 -6.70
CA THR A 131 -8.96 5.31 -6.27
C THR A 131 -9.99 5.18 -7.37
N ASN A 132 -10.42 6.28 -7.99
CA ASN A 132 -11.44 6.27 -9.04
C ASN A 132 -10.98 5.54 -10.31
N MET A 133 -9.67 5.50 -10.60
CA MET A 133 -9.13 4.69 -11.71
C MET A 133 -9.43 3.20 -11.54
N LEU A 134 -9.57 2.71 -10.31
CA LEU A 134 -9.89 1.32 -10.01
C LEU A 134 -11.38 0.99 -10.09
N ASN A 135 -12.24 1.95 -10.41
CA ASN A 135 -13.68 1.71 -10.52
C ASN A 135 -14.06 0.50 -11.42
N PRO A 136 -13.41 0.27 -12.58
CA PRO A 136 -13.72 -0.90 -13.41
C PRO A 136 -13.35 -2.25 -12.77
N VAL A 137 -12.47 -2.27 -11.77
CA VAL A 137 -12.04 -3.50 -11.09
C VAL A 137 -13.18 -4.19 -10.35
N ARG A 138 -14.22 -3.46 -9.95
CA ARG A 138 -15.40 -4.02 -9.30
C ARG A 138 -16.09 -5.13 -10.11
N TYR A 139 -15.93 -5.12 -11.44
CA TYR A 139 -16.50 -6.13 -12.34
C TYR A 139 -15.56 -7.32 -12.60
N TYR A 140 -14.35 -7.29 -12.07
CA TYR A 140 -13.37 -8.33 -12.29
C TYR A 140 -13.62 -9.54 -11.39
N THR A 141 -13.69 -10.74 -11.99
CA THR A 141 -13.97 -11.99 -11.27
C THR A 141 -12.83 -13.01 -11.35
N GLY A 142 -11.70 -12.67 -11.99
CA GLY A 142 -10.61 -13.61 -12.29
C GLY A 142 -9.61 -13.87 -11.16
N THR A 143 -9.79 -13.25 -9.98
CA THR A 143 -8.88 -13.40 -8.83
C THR A 143 -9.60 -13.28 -7.49
N HIS A 144 -9.02 -13.86 -6.44
CA HIS A 144 -9.45 -13.62 -5.06
C HIS A 144 -8.86 -12.33 -4.46
N ASP A 145 -7.90 -11.69 -5.15
CA ASP A 145 -7.17 -10.52 -4.65
C ASP A 145 -7.96 -9.20 -4.72
N LEU A 146 -9.25 -9.24 -5.04
CA LEU A 146 -10.11 -8.06 -5.12
C LEU A 146 -10.08 -7.22 -3.83
N GLY A 147 -9.88 -7.87 -2.67
CA GLY A 147 -9.71 -7.17 -1.39
C GLY A 147 -8.48 -6.26 -1.38
N PHE A 148 -7.35 -6.67 -1.93
CA PHE A 148 -6.15 -5.84 -2.05
C PHE A 148 -6.35 -4.68 -3.02
N MET A 149 -7.04 -4.92 -4.12
CA MET A 149 -7.28 -3.90 -5.13
C MET A 149 -8.27 -2.83 -4.65
N ILE A 150 -9.40 -3.24 -4.09
CA ILE A 150 -10.52 -2.35 -3.74
C ILE A 150 -10.50 -1.94 -2.26
N ASN A 151 -10.25 -2.84 -1.31
CA ASN A 151 -10.32 -2.44 0.09
C ASN A 151 -9.13 -1.56 0.51
N CYS A 152 -7.92 -1.76 -0.06
CA CYS A 152 -6.80 -0.86 0.19
C CYS A 152 -7.04 0.56 -0.38
N SER A 153 -7.80 0.69 -1.47
CA SER A 153 -8.13 1.97 -2.11
C SER A 153 -9.49 2.54 -1.63
N TYR A 154 -10.59 1.94 -2.05
CA TYR A 154 -11.96 2.37 -1.70
C TYR A 154 -12.27 2.22 -0.22
N GLY A 155 -11.71 1.22 0.47
CA GLY A 155 -11.89 1.06 1.91
C GLY A 155 -11.31 2.25 2.70
N ASN A 156 -10.12 2.74 2.33
CA ASN A 156 -9.56 3.95 2.90
C ASN A 156 -10.33 5.21 2.48
N ALA A 157 -10.79 5.27 1.23
CA ALA A 157 -11.65 6.35 0.76
C ALA A 157 -12.95 6.42 1.58
N LYS A 158 -13.60 5.26 1.85
CA LYS A 158 -14.81 5.20 2.68
C LYS A 158 -14.59 5.73 4.09
N ARG A 159 -13.43 5.44 4.67
CA ARG A 159 -13.07 5.88 6.02
C ARG A 159 -12.77 7.38 6.10
N LEU A 160 -12.07 7.94 5.10
CA LEU A 160 -11.51 9.30 5.14
C LEU A 160 -12.30 10.34 4.33
N SER A 161 -13.12 9.89 3.37
CA SER A 161 -13.91 10.76 2.50
C SER A 161 -15.15 10.02 1.96
N PRO A 162 -16.06 9.57 2.84
CA PRO A 162 -17.17 8.69 2.49
C PRO A 162 -18.15 9.36 1.50
N ASN A 163 -18.70 8.52 0.60
CA ASN A 163 -19.87 8.83 -0.21
C ASN A 163 -20.56 7.52 -0.64
N ASP A 164 -21.77 7.62 -1.19
CA ASP A 164 -22.59 6.46 -1.54
C ASP A 164 -21.96 5.62 -2.66
N THR A 165 -21.34 6.25 -3.63
CA THR A 165 -20.67 5.56 -4.75
C THR A 165 -19.56 4.64 -4.26
N ILE A 166 -18.77 5.06 -3.26
CA ILE A 166 -17.71 4.26 -2.64
C ILE A 166 -18.29 2.99 -2.05
N SER A 167 -19.39 3.10 -1.29
CA SER A 167 -20.05 1.95 -0.67
C SER A 167 -20.59 0.99 -1.72
N ALA A 168 -21.22 1.49 -2.80
CA ALA A 168 -21.73 0.68 -3.88
C ALA A 168 -20.61 -0.12 -4.59
N VAL A 169 -19.48 0.52 -4.90
CA VAL A 169 -18.32 -0.17 -5.52
C VAL A 169 -17.80 -1.29 -4.63
N MET A 170 -17.70 -1.07 -3.32
CA MET A 170 -17.22 -2.08 -2.39
C MET A 170 -18.18 -3.28 -2.28
N VAL A 171 -19.48 -3.03 -2.23
CA VAL A 171 -20.50 -4.10 -2.15
C VAL A 171 -20.49 -4.94 -3.43
N GLU A 172 -20.51 -4.31 -4.61
CA GLU A 172 -20.48 -5.01 -5.90
C GLU A 172 -19.20 -5.83 -6.08
N THR A 173 -18.05 -5.30 -5.61
CA THR A 173 -16.79 -6.04 -5.61
C THR A 173 -16.87 -7.28 -4.69
N ALA A 174 -17.48 -7.15 -3.52
CA ALA A 174 -17.64 -8.26 -2.59
C ALA A 174 -18.57 -9.34 -3.17
N GLU A 175 -19.65 -8.96 -3.82
CA GLU A 175 -20.57 -9.88 -4.51
C GLU A 175 -19.83 -10.64 -5.63
N ASN A 176 -19.02 -9.95 -6.43
CA ASN A 176 -18.19 -10.58 -7.46
C ASN A 176 -17.14 -11.54 -6.87
N LEU A 177 -16.57 -11.22 -5.71
CA LEU A 177 -15.69 -12.15 -5.02
C LEU A 177 -16.45 -13.37 -4.51
N CYS A 178 -17.67 -13.19 -3.97
CA CYS A 178 -18.53 -14.29 -3.53
C CYS A 178 -18.93 -15.24 -4.67
N SER A 179 -19.00 -14.77 -5.94
CA SER A 179 -19.26 -15.64 -7.09
C SER A 179 -18.17 -16.71 -7.32
N ARG A 180 -17.00 -16.55 -6.69
CA ARG A 180 -15.90 -17.52 -6.71
C ARG A 180 -15.99 -18.59 -5.62
N PHE A 181 -17.03 -18.54 -4.78
CA PHE A 181 -17.25 -19.53 -3.73
C PHE A 181 -17.63 -20.88 -4.33
N ASN A 182 -16.97 -21.93 -3.87
CA ASN A 182 -17.26 -23.31 -4.25
C ASN A 182 -17.88 -24.02 -3.05
N GLU A 183 -19.19 -24.25 -3.10
CA GLU A 183 -19.95 -24.88 -2.01
C GLU A 183 -19.43 -26.27 -1.61
N PRO A 184 -19.11 -27.20 -2.57
CA PRO A 184 -18.64 -28.54 -2.22
C PRO A 184 -17.37 -28.57 -1.37
N ILE A 185 -16.50 -27.58 -1.52
CA ILE A 185 -15.25 -27.48 -0.76
C ILE A 185 -15.26 -26.40 0.31
N GLY A 186 -16.32 -25.56 0.37
CA GLY A 186 -16.48 -24.51 1.36
C GLY A 186 -15.43 -23.40 1.26
N ALA A 187 -14.88 -23.09 0.07
CA ALA A 187 -13.79 -22.15 -0.11
C ALA A 187 -13.98 -21.24 -1.34
N ILE A 188 -13.36 -20.06 -1.31
CA ILE A 188 -13.28 -19.15 -2.45
C ILE A 188 -12.10 -19.58 -3.32
N ARG A 189 -12.34 -19.78 -4.61
CA ARG A 189 -11.31 -20.10 -5.60
C ARG A 189 -10.30 -18.96 -5.72
N SER A 190 -8.98 -19.29 -5.72
CA SER A 190 -7.89 -18.31 -5.75
C SER A 190 -7.76 -17.62 -7.11
N TRP A 191 -7.08 -18.26 -8.05
CA TRP A 191 -6.81 -17.73 -9.39
C TRP A 191 -7.41 -18.62 -10.46
N ASP A 192 -7.48 -18.13 -11.69
CA ASP A 192 -7.98 -18.88 -12.85
C ASP A 192 -6.81 -19.46 -13.69
N PHE A 193 -5.60 -19.47 -13.14
CA PHE A 193 -4.41 -20.02 -13.77
C PHE A 193 -3.74 -21.06 -12.87
N GLY A 194 -2.98 -21.95 -13.52
CA GLY A 194 -2.31 -23.04 -12.83
C GLY A 194 -3.05 -24.37 -12.92
N THR A 195 -2.35 -25.48 -12.73
CA THR A 195 -2.89 -26.85 -12.82
C THR A 195 -3.62 -27.33 -11.58
N TRP A 196 -3.58 -26.57 -10.50
CA TRP A 196 -4.17 -26.88 -9.19
C TRP A 196 -5.45 -26.07 -8.87
N ASN A 197 -5.99 -25.34 -9.84
CA ASN A 197 -7.26 -24.63 -9.69
C ASN A 197 -8.46 -25.51 -10.08
#